data_f5b860254c39645e69e53df4c2827159
#
_entry.id   f5b860254c39645e69e53df4c2827159
#
_cell.length_a   1.000
_cell.length_b   1.000
_cell.length_c   1.000
_cell.angle_alpha   90.00
_cell.angle_beta   90.00
_cell.angle_gamma   90.00
#
_symmetry.space_group_name_H-M   'P 1'
#
loop_
_entity.id
_entity.type
_entity.pdbx_description
1 polymer ?
#
loop_
_entity_poly.entity_id
_entity_poly.type
_entity_poly.pdbx_seq_one_letter_code
_entity_poly.pdbx_strand_id
1 'polypeptide(L)'
;MRPFLKLRLYVASPTFEATAAIAQVHSLLQKVGASYVLEVLDVNEHRAQALEDAVPFTPLLLRIEPLPVVRVGMPASNLAELEASLVQAPIALLESAVA
;
A
#
# COMPACT_ATOMS: atom_id res chain seq x y z
N MET A 1 15.06 9.78 11.84
CA MET A 1 15.23 8.70 10.83
C MET A 1 14.01 8.63 9.93
N ARG A 2 14.23 8.58 8.65
CA ARG A 2 13.11 8.46 7.70
C ARG A 2 12.60 7.02 7.70
N PRO A 3 11.28 6.83 7.62
CA PRO A 3 10.74 5.47 7.51
C PRO A 3 11.13 4.85 6.17
N PHE A 4 11.33 3.55 6.18
CA PHE A 4 11.48 2.76 4.96
C PHE A 4 10.24 1.90 4.78
N LEU A 5 9.65 1.98 3.60
CA LEU A 5 8.44 1.23 3.29
C LEU A 5 8.67 0.28 2.13
N LYS A 6 8.28 -0.96 2.31
CA LYS A 6 8.22 -1.92 1.20
C LYS A 6 6.77 -2.12 0.85
N LEU A 7 6.40 -1.72 -0.35
CA LEU A 7 5.01 -1.68 -0.81
C LEU A 7 4.84 -2.56 -2.03
N ARG A 8 3.67 -3.16 -2.13
CA ARG A 8 3.30 -3.99 -3.27
C ARG A 8 1.89 -3.61 -3.71
N LEU A 9 1.75 -3.19 -4.96
CA LEU A 9 0.46 -2.79 -5.52
C LEU A 9 0.03 -3.80 -6.57
N TYR A 10 -1.09 -4.48 -6.31
CA TYR A 10 -1.69 -5.40 -7.28
C TYR A 10 -2.69 -4.67 -8.15
N VAL A 11 -2.56 -4.86 -9.45
CA VAL A 11 -3.46 -4.27 -10.46
C VAL A 11 -3.94 -5.35 -11.41
N ALA A 12 -5.03 -5.08 -12.11
CA ALA A 12 -5.60 -6.00 -13.10
C ALA A 12 -5.50 -5.37 -14.48
N SER A 13 -4.28 -5.34 -15.04
CA SER A 13 -4.01 -4.69 -16.32
C SER A 13 -4.00 -3.17 -16.21
N PRO A 14 -3.48 -2.47 -17.21
CA PRO A 14 -3.46 -1.02 -17.22
C PRO A 14 -4.89 -0.48 -17.25
N THR A 15 -5.32 0.14 -16.16
CA THR A 15 -6.65 0.74 -16.04
C THR A 15 -6.49 2.14 -15.48
N PHE A 16 -7.57 2.92 -15.57
CA PHE A 16 -7.61 4.25 -14.97
C PHE A 16 -7.37 4.16 -13.46
N GLU A 17 -8.00 3.20 -12.81
CA GLU A 17 -7.87 3.00 -11.37
C GLU A 17 -6.43 2.62 -10.98
N ALA A 18 -5.77 1.79 -11.78
CA ALA A 18 -4.38 1.43 -11.54
C ALA A 18 -3.47 2.65 -11.65
N THR A 19 -3.66 3.48 -12.67
CA THR A 19 -2.89 4.70 -12.86
C THR A 19 -3.09 5.66 -11.70
N ALA A 20 -4.34 5.84 -11.28
CA ALA A 20 -4.68 6.72 -10.16
C ALA A 20 -4.05 6.21 -8.86
N ALA A 21 -4.07 4.90 -8.63
CA ALA A 21 -3.47 4.30 -7.44
C ALA A 21 -1.97 4.54 -7.38
N ILE A 22 -1.28 4.33 -8.49
CA ILE A 22 0.17 4.56 -8.57
C ILE A 22 0.49 6.03 -8.29
N ALA A 23 -0.26 6.94 -8.88
CA ALA A 23 -0.05 8.38 -8.67
C ALA A 23 -0.26 8.77 -7.21
N GLN A 24 -1.27 8.21 -6.55
CA GLN A 24 -1.53 8.49 -5.14
C GLN A 24 -0.38 8.03 -4.26
N VAL A 25 0.15 6.83 -4.51
CA VAL A 25 1.27 6.30 -3.72
C VAL A 25 2.49 7.21 -3.85
N HIS A 26 2.84 7.58 -5.07
CA HIS A 26 4.00 8.45 -5.29
C HIS A 26 3.82 9.82 -4.65
N SER A 27 2.62 10.40 -4.76
CA SER A 27 2.34 11.71 -4.16
C SER A 27 2.48 11.66 -2.63
N LEU A 28 1.95 10.61 -2.01
CA LEU A 28 2.05 10.44 -0.58
C LEU A 28 3.50 10.31 -0.13
N LEU A 29 4.27 9.45 -0.81
CA LEU A 29 5.63 9.15 -0.39
C LEU A 29 6.55 10.36 -0.55
N GLN A 30 6.31 11.19 -1.56
CA GLN A 30 7.01 12.48 -1.68
C GLN A 30 6.66 13.40 -0.53
N LYS A 31 5.38 13.46 -0.17
CA LYS A 31 4.90 14.34 0.89
C LYS A 31 5.53 13.99 2.25
N VAL A 32 5.60 12.70 2.57
CA VAL A 32 6.12 12.28 3.88
C VAL A 32 7.64 12.09 3.90
N GLY A 33 8.28 12.16 2.74
CA GLY A 33 9.73 11.99 2.65
C GLY A 33 10.22 10.60 3.01
N ALA A 34 9.41 9.59 2.80
CA ALA A 34 9.78 8.21 3.11
C ALA A 34 10.69 7.64 2.03
N SER A 35 11.63 6.78 2.46
CA SER A 35 12.33 5.91 1.54
C SER A 35 11.44 4.70 1.28
N TYR A 36 11.37 4.23 0.03
CA TYR A 36 10.46 3.15 -0.28
C TYR A 36 10.90 2.34 -1.48
N VAL A 37 10.36 1.12 -1.53
CA VAL A 37 10.38 0.27 -2.72
C VAL A 37 8.92 -0.02 -3.05
N LEU A 38 8.51 0.21 -4.28
CA LEU A 38 7.16 -0.09 -4.75
C LEU A 38 7.23 -1.09 -5.89
N GLU A 39 6.63 -2.27 -5.68
CA GLU A 39 6.43 -3.25 -6.73
C GLU A 39 5.01 -3.09 -7.26
N VAL A 40 4.85 -3.04 -8.57
CA VAL A 40 3.52 -3.03 -9.21
C VAL A 40 3.36 -4.35 -9.94
N LEU A 41 2.40 -5.16 -9.53
CA LEU A 41 2.20 -6.50 -10.06
C LEU A 41 0.82 -6.64 -10.69
N ASP A 42 0.79 -7.14 -11.93
CA ASP A 42 -0.45 -7.49 -12.59
C ASP A 42 -0.87 -8.87 -12.10
N VAL A 43 -2.10 -8.98 -11.55
CA VAL A 43 -2.58 -10.24 -10.98
C VAL A 43 -2.68 -11.36 -12.03
N ASN A 44 -2.83 -11.00 -13.30
CA ASN A 44 -2.91 -12.00 -14.37
C ASN A 44 -1.55 -12.59 -14.70
N GLU A 45 -0.48 -11.86 -14.47
CA GLU A 45 0.89 -12.32 -14.70
C GLU A 45 1.52 -12.93 -13.45
N HIS A 46 1.01 -12.60 -12.26
CA HIS A 46 1.56 -13.03 -10.99
C HIS A 46 0.50 -13.71 -10.13
N ARG A 47 -0.22 -14.66 -10.71
CA ARG A 47 -1.35 -15.33 -10.06
C ARG A 47 -0.99 -16.04 -8.78
N ALA A 48 0.11 -16.76 -8.77
CA ALA A 48 0.53 -17.50 -7.58
C ALA A 48 0.83 -16.56 -6.42
N GLN A 49 1.52 -15.46 -6.70
CA GLN A 49 1.85 -14.48 -5.67
C GLN A 49 0.62 -13.74 -5.18
N ALA A 50 -0.30 -13.41 -6.08
CA ALA A 50 -1.56 -12.78 -5.70
C ALA A 50 -2.39 -13.71 -4.81
N LEU A 51 -2.36 -15.00 -5.09
CA LEU A 51 -3.07 -15.98 -4.28
C LEU A 51 -2.46 -16.08 -2.88
N GLU A 52 -1.13 -16.12 -2.78
CA GLU A 52 -0.43 -16.11 -1.49
C GLU A 52 -0.78 -14.88 -0.67
N ASP A 53 -0.85 -13.72 -1.32
CA ASP A 53 -1.18 -12.47 -0.66
C ASP A 53 -2.68 -12.31 -0.44
N ALA A 54 -3.48 -13.27 -0.88
CA ALA A 54 -4.95 -13.28 -0.72
C ALA A 54 -5.58 -11.98 -1.24
N VAL A 55 -5.32 -11.65 -2.50
CA VAL A 55 -5.82 -10.42 -3.12
C VAL A 55 -7.27 -10.62 -3.55
N PRO A 56 -8.26 -10.00 -2.86
CA PRO A 56 -9.67 -10.20 -3.19
C PRO A 56 -10.17 -9.31 -4.32
N PHE A 57 -9.51 -8.20 -4.57
CA PHE A 57 -9.88 -7.24 -5.61
C PHE A 57 -8.66 -6.38 -5.94
N THR A 58 -8.73 -5.64 -7.05
CA THR A 58 -7.68 -4.72 -7.47
C THR A 58 -8.29 -3.36 -7.79
N PRO A 59 -7.52 -2.27 -7.69
CA PRO A 59 -6.14 -2.22 -7.16
C PRO A 59 -6.11 -2.44 -5.65
N LEU A 60 -5.11 -3.18 -5.19
CA LEU A 60 -4.90 -3.40 -3.76
C LEU A 60 -3.46 -3.10 -3.41
N LEU A 61 -3.24 -2.23 -2.44
CA LEU A 61 -1.92 -1.87 -1.96
C LEU A 61 -1.62 -2.60 -0.66
N LEU A 62 -0.45 -3.24 -0.62
CA LEU A 62 0.04 -3.91 0.58
C LEU A 62 1.28 -3.20 1.07
N ARG A 63 1.32 -2.92 2.38
CA ARG A 63 2.59 -2.56 3.01
C ARG A 63 3.17 -3.83 3.59
N ILE A 64 4.28 -4.29 2.99
CA ILE A 64 4.94 -5.52 3.42
C ILE A 64 5.86 -5.24 4.61
N GLU A 65 6.55 -4.10 4.56
CA GLU A 65 7.41 -3.65 5.65
C GLU A 65 7.18 -2.18 5.92
N PRO A 66 7.18 -1.75 7.18
CA PRO A 66 7.31 -2.55 8.38
C PRO A 66 6.06 -3.35 8.69
N LEU A 67 6.22 -4.42 9.45
CA LEU A 67 5.09 -5.23 9.91
C LEU A 67 4.28 -4.47 10.95
N PRO A 68 2.99 -4.78 11.10
CA PRO A 68 2.23 -5.82 10.38
C PRO A 68 1.91 -5.42 8.94
N VAL A 69 1.57 -6.40 8.12
CA VAL A 69 1.14 -6.14 6.75
C VAL A 69 -0.16 -5.36 6.79
N VAL A 70 -0.19 -4.26 6.04
CA VAL A 70 -1.37 -3.40 5.92
C VAL A 70 -1.92 -3.52 4.51
N ARG A 71 -3.23 -3.58 4.39
CA ARG A 71 -3.93 -3.77 3.12
C ARG A 71 -4.85 -2.57 2.90
N VAL A 72 -4.73 -1.93 1.75
CA VAL A 72 -5.52 -0.74 1.43
C VAL A 72 -6.12 -0.88 0.04
N GLY A 73 -7.45 -0.84 -0.04
CA GLY A 73 -8.12 -0.78 -1.35
C GLY A 73 -7.85 0.56 -2.01
N MET A 74 -7.48 0.53 -3.27
CA MET A 74 -7.07 1.73 -4.01
C MET A 74 -8.03 2.02 -5.16
N PRO A 75 -8.09 3.26 -5.65
CA PRO A 75 -7.49 4.44 -5.05
C PRO A 75 -8.17 4.84 -3.74
N ALA A 76 -7.40 5.44 -2.84
CA ALA A 76 -7.94 5.92 -1.57
C ALA A 76 -8.74 7.22 -1.80
N SER A 77 -9.63 7.53 -0.86
CA SER A 77 -10.48 8.71 -0.96
C SER A 77 -9.67 10.00 -0.95
N ASN A 78 -8.59 10.03 -0.14
CA ASN A 78 -7.69 11.17 -0.09
C ASN A 78 -6.34 10.74 0.49
N LEU A 79 -5.34 11.63 0.37
CA LEU A 79 -3.99 11.31 0.81
C LEU A 79 -3.87 11.18 2.32
N ALA A 80 -4.65 11.93 3.08
CA ALA A 80 -4.61 11.84 4.55
C ALA A 80 -5.04 10.46 5.03
N GLU A 81 -6.08 9.91 4.41
CA GLU A 81 -6.56 8.57 4.72
C GLU A 81 -5.54 7.51 4.35
N LEU A 82 -4.91 7.67 3.19
CA LEU A 82 -3.86 6.75 2.75
C LEU A 82 -2.66 6.81 3.69
N GLU A 83 -2.25 8.00 4.10
CA GLU A 83 -1.15 8.19 5.03
C GLU A 83 -1.44 7.50 6.37
N ALA A 84 -2.65 7.69 6.89
CA ALA A 84 -3.05 7.07 8.15
C ALA A 84 -2.96 5.54 8.06
N SER A 85 -3.37 4.97 6.94
CA SER A 85 -3.35 3.53 6.75
C SER A 85 -1.93 2.98 6.60
N LEU A 86 -1.07 3.67 5.87
CA LEU A 86 0.25 3.13 5.51
C LEU A 86 1.34 3.48 6.52
N VAL A 87 1.29 4.67 7.09
CA VAL A 87 2.40 5.19 7.88
C VAL A 87 2.10 5.18 9.37
N GLN A 88 0.88 5.56 9.76
CA GLN A 88 0.53 5.78 11.17
C GLN A 88 -0.18 4.62 11.82
N ALA A 89 -0.89 3.78 11.05
CA ALA A 89 -1.71 2.73 11.63
C ALA A 89 -0.97 1.79 12.57
N PRO A 90 0.25 1.29 12.25
CA PRO A 90 0.95 0.39 13.17
C PRO A 90 1.25 1.03 14.53
N ILE A 91 1.62 2.31 14.52
CA ILE A 91 1.92 3.04 15.75
C ILE A 91 0.67 3.18 16.60
N ALA A 92 -0.45 3.54 15.97
CA ALA A 92 -1.73 3.65 16.66
C ALA A 92 -2.17 2.33 17.26
N LEU A 93 -1.99 1.22 16.54
CA LEU A 93 -2.34 -0.10 17.05
C LEU A 93 -1.49 -0.49 18.23
N LEU A 94 -0.20 -0.20 18.21
CA LEU A 94 0.70 -0.49 19.32
C LEU A 94 0.33 0.32 20.56
N GLU A 95 0.01 1.58 20.39
CA GLU A 95 -0.43 2.42 21.49
C GLU A 95 -1.72 1.88 22.10
N SER A 96 -2.65 1.48 21.27
CA SER A 96 -3.90 0.89 21.75
C SER A 96 -3.67 -0.40 22.53
N ALA A 97 -2.72 -1.22 22.10
CA ALA A 97 -2.40 -2.46 22.76
C ALA A 97 -1.74 -2.25 24.12
N VAL A 98 -1.00 -1.18 24.26
CA VAL A 98 -0.28 -0.86 25.51
C VAL A 98 -1.19 -0.16 26.51
N ALA A 99 -2.11 0.65 26.00
CA ALA A 99 -3.02 1.36 26.87
C ALA A 99 -4.04 0.43 27.48
#